data_7aaf09a6b7997d64487eab1209ade13d
#
_entry.id   7aaf09a6b7997d64487eab1209ade13d
#
_cell.length_a   1.000
_cell.length_b   1.000
_cell.length_c   1.000
_cell.angle_alpha   90.00
_cell.angle_beta   90.00
_cell.angle_gamma   90.00
#
_symmetry.space_group_name_H-M   'P 1'
#
loop_
_entity.id
_entity.type
_entity.pdbx_description
1 polymer ?
#
loop_
_entity_poly.entity_id
_entity_poly.type
_entity_poly.pdbx_seq_one_letter_code
_entity_poly.pdbx_strand_id
1 'polypeptide(L)'
;MANRLHYYRRVPNRRLSPGVSAARPLVVIPTYNEHANIRELLPQIMRYQQFHVLIVDDSSTDGTADAAREAMRDYPGRVHLIEREGKLGLGTAYIAGFRWALRRDYTHVFEMDADFSHHPAALPRMLQASRQADLVIGSRYVPGGRTVNWSQVRKVISRGGSLYARTVLGLPIRDLTGGFKCFRRHVLESIDLDTIESTGYAFQIELTYRAALSGFRIVEIPITFAERLHGTSKMSSTIFVEAMYRVLQLRWETGQRWAPRRGTVGVPVE
;
A
#
# COMPACT_ATOMS: atom_id res chain seq x y z
N MET A 1 -3.61 34.03 -3.49
CA MET A 1 -4.14 32.91 -2.67
C MET A 1 -5.35 32.35 -3.39
N ALA A 2 -5.14 31.43 -4.34
CA ALA A 2 -6.20 30.92 -5.22
C ALA A 2 -6.47 29.45 -4.87
N ASN A 3 -7.64 29.21 -4.40
CA ASN A 3 -8.56 28.08 -4.50
C ASN A 3 -7.96 26.69 -4.86
N ARG A 4 -7.37 25.98 -3.87
CA ARG A 4 -7.01 24.55 -3.96
C ARG A 4 -8.16 23.58 -3.59
N LEU A 5 -9.42 24.09 -3.56
CA LEU A 5 -10.58 23.31 -3.06
C LEU A 5 -11.29 22.42 -4.09
N HIS A 6 -10.73 22.23 -5.29
CA HIS A 6 -11.42 21.51 -6.37
C HIS A 6 -10.96 20.06 -6.60
N TYR A 7 -10.11 19.47 -5.76
CA TYR A 7 -9.48 18.15 -6.05
C TYR A 7 -10.25 16.93 -5.57
N TYR A 8 -11.30 17.07 -4.78
CA TYR A 8 -12.07 15.91 -4.32
C TYR A 8 -13.38 15.79 -5.07
N ARG A 9 -13.38 15.14 -6.23
CA ARG A 9 -14.63 14.70 -6.88
C ARG A 9 -15.35 13.74 -5.94
N ARG A 10 -16.54 14.12 -5.46
CA ARG A 10 -17.44 13.18 -4.79
C ARG A 10 -17.75 12.05 -5.76
N VAL A 11 -17.25 10.86 -5.48
CA VAL A 11 -17.67 9.67 -6.21
C VAL A 11 -19.10 9.34 -5.78
N PRO A 12 -20.08 9.30 -6.70
CA PRO A 12 -21.43 8.86 -6.36
C PRO A 12 -21.36 7.45 -5.81
N ASN A 13 -22.26 7.14 -4.85
CA ASN A 13 -22.41 5.81 -4.24
C ASN A 13 -22.76 4.77 -5.33
N ARG A 14 -21.74 4.29 -6.06
CA ARG A 14 -21.93 3.23 -7.07
C ARG A 14 -22.15 1.94 -6.30
N ARG A 15 -23.39 1.46 -6.32
CA ARG A 15 -23.67 0.05 -6.05
C ARG A 15 -22.76 -0.78 -6.95
N LEU A 16 -22.09 -1.77 -6.37
CA LEU A 16 -21.28 -2.72 -7.11
C LEU A 16 -22.11 -3.31 -8.24
N SER A 17 -21.79 -2.95 -9.48
CA SER A 17 -22.50 -3.46 -10.65
C SER A 17 -22.24 -4.97 -10.75
N PRO A 18 -23.25 -5.80 -10.93
CA PRO A 18 -23.10 -7.22 -11.23
C PRO A 18 -22.66 -7.37 -12.68
N GLY A 19 -21.38 -7.46 -12.89
CA GLY A 19 -20.73 -7.61 -14.20
C GLY A 19 -19.23 -7.60 -13.95
N VAL A 20 -18.75 -8.49 -13.05
CA VAL A 20 -17.34 -8.52 -12.66
C VAL A 20 -16.58 -9.25 -13.75
N SER A 21 -15.92 -8.50 -14.63
CA SER A 21 -14.74 -8.99 -15.33
C SER A 21 -13.83 -9.70 -14.31
N ALA A 22 -13.27 -10.85 -14.68
CA ALA A 22 -12.39 -11.62 -13.79
C ALA A 22 -11.36 -10.69 -13.17
N ALA A 23 -11.17 -10.77 -11.83
CA ALA A 23 -10.23 -9.91 -11.14
C ALA A 23 -8.82 -10.11 -11.71
N ARG A 24 -8.18 -9.02 -12.13
CA ARG A 24 -6.80 -9.00 -12.63
C ARG A 24 -5.95 -8.18 -11.66
N PRO A 25 -5.44 -8.80 -10.59
CA PRO A 25 -4.66 -8.12 -9.57
C PRO A 25 -3.19 -7.99 -9.98
N LEU A 26 -2.60 -6.82 -9.70
CA LEU A 26 -1.18 -6.53 -9.81
C LEU A 26 -0.59 -6.28 -8.42
N VAL A 27 0.52 -6.92 -8.10
CA VAL A 27 1.32 -6.66 -6.91
C VAL A 27 2.49 -5.78 -7.31
N VAL A 28 2.54 -4.56 -6.80
CA VAL A 28 3.67 -3.63 -7.00
C VAL A 28 4.65 -3.83 -5.86
N ILE A 29 5.90 -4.13 -6.20
CA ILE A 29 6.98 -4.41 -5.27
C ILE A 29 8.16 -3.48 -5.58
N PRO A 30 8.34 -2.40 -4.81
CA PRO A 30 9.54 -1.58 -4.88
C PRO A 30 10.77 -2.34 -4.41
N THR A 31 11.89 -2.20 -5.13
CA THR A 31 13.16 -2.86 -4.79
C THR A 31 14.33 -1.88 -4.79
N TYR A 32 15.27 -2.10 -3.87
CA TYR A 32 16.58 -1.50 -3.86
C TYR A 32 17.55 -2.42 -3.11
N ASN A 33 18.37 -3.17 -3.85
CA ASN A 33 19.26 -4.22 -3.35
C ASN A 33 18.50 -5.31 -2.59
N GLU A 34 17.61 -6.00 -3.31
CA GLU A 34 16.72 -7.04 -2.78
C GLU A 34 16.85 -8.37 -3.58
N HIS A 35 18.03 -8.63 -4.17
CA HIS A 35 18.27 -9.79 -5.05
C HIS A 35 17.83 -11.12 -4.43
N ALA A 36 18.31 -11.42 -3.20
CA ALA A 36 17.96 -12.67 -2.52
C ALA A 36 16.45 -12.78 -2.25
N ASN A 37 15.85 -11.66 -1.79
CA ASN A 37 14.43 -11.60 -1.49
C ASN A 37 13.57 -11.83 -2.73
N ILE A 38 13.91 -11.21 -3.87
CA ILE A 38 13.12 -11.34 -5.11
C ILE A 38 13.16 -12.77 -5.64
N ARG A 39 14.30 -13.45 -5.60
CA ARG A 39 14.41 -14.86 -6.04
C ARG A 39 13.52 -15.81 -5.23
N GLU A 40 13.31 -15.55 -3.95
CA GLU A 40 12.49 -16.39 -3.09
C GLU A 40 11.01 -15.96 -3.05
N LEU A 41 10.74 -14.68 -3.15
CA LEU A 41 9.38 -14.12 -3.03
C LEU A 41 8.54 -14.34 -4.27
N LEU A 42 9.11 -14.12 -5.47
CA LEU A 42 8.37 -14.22 -6.72
C LEU A 42 7.75 -15.59 -6.94
N PRO A 43 8.48 -16.73 -6.77
CA PRO A 43 7.86 -18.03 -6.90
C PRO A 43 6.69 -18.26 -5.95
N GLN A 44 6.73 -17.69 -4.74
CA GLN A 44 5.64 -17.82 -3.76
C GLN A 44 4.38 -17.05 -4.20
N ILE A 45 4.53 -15.85 -4.78
CA ILE A 45 3.41 -15.10 -5.32
C ILE A 45 2.86 -15.80 -6.57
N MET A 46 3.73 -16.28 -7.44
CA MET A 46 3.35 -16.90 -8.72
C MET A 46 2.61 -18.23 -8.58
N ARG A 47 2.61 -18.88 -7.40
CA ARG A 47 1.72 -20.00 -7.09
C ARG A 47 0.23 -19.63 -7.23
N TYR A 48 -0.11 -18.37 -7.03
CA TYR A 48 -1.46 -17.86 -7.23
C TYR A 48 -1.61 -17.35 -8.66
N GLN A 49 -2.23 -18.14 -9.54
CA GLN A 49 -2.26 -17.94 -10.99
C GLN A 49 -2.87 -16.59 -11.42
N GLN A 50 -3.80 -16.04 -10.64
CA GLN A 50 -4.47 -14.79 -10.96
C GLN A 50 -3.61 -13.54 -10.72
N PHE A 51 -2.53 -13.62 -9.94
CA PHE A 51 -1.69 -12.47 -9.62
C PHE A 51 -0.62 -12.22 -10.67
N HIS A 52 -0.43 -10.96 -10.98
CA HIS A 52 0.71 -10.43 -11.71
C HIS A 52 1.58 -9.63 -10.75
N VAL A 53 2.85 -9.49 -11.06
CA VAL A 53 3.80 -8.72 -10.27
C VAL A 53 4.47 -7.66 -11.14
N LEU A 54 4.64 -6.47 -10.59
CA LEU A 54 5.48 -5.41 -11.13
C LEU A 54 6.58 -5.11 -10.12
N ILE A 55 7.81 -5.41 -10.48
CA ILE A 55 9.00 -4.95 -9.76
C ILE A 55 9.29 -3.52 -10.21
N VAL A 56 9.49 -2.62 -9.25
CA VAL A 56 9.93 -1.23 -9.50
C VAL A 56 11.29 -1.05 -8.84
N ASP A 57 12.34 -1.19 -9.63
CA ASP A 57 13.72 -1.22 -9.15
C ASP A 57 14.36 0.18 -9.19
N ASP A 58 14.91 0.58 -8.05
CA ASP A 58 15.57 1.88 -7.83
C ASP A 58 17.08 1.83 -8.13
N SER A 59 17.47 1.34 -9.32
CA SER A 59 18.88 1.19 -9.72
C SER A 59 19.68 0.32 -8.74
N SER A 60 19.19 -0.88 -8.45
CA SER A 60 19.92 -1.86 -7.61
C SER A 60 21.25 -2.25 -8.25
N THR A 61 22.28 -2.42 -7.41
CA THR A 61 23.63 -2.80 -7.85
C THR A 61 24.01 -4.25 -7.51
N ASP A 62 23.10 -4.99 -6.86
CA ASP A 62 23.31 -6.35 -6.37
C ASP A 62 22.77 -7.46 -7.29
N GLY A 63 22.31 -7.10 -8.50
CA GLY A 63 21.68 -8.04 -9.43
C GLY A 63 20.17 -8.23 -9.25
N THR A 64 19.50 -7.39 -8.47
CA THR A 64 18.03 -7.43 -8.28
C THR A 64 17.28 -7.37 -9.62
N ALA A 65 17.66 -6.44 -10.51
CA ALA A 65 17.03 -6.30 -11.81
C ALA A 65 17.23 -7.55 -12.70
N ASP A 66 18.39 -8.22 -12.60
CA ASP A 66 18.64 -9.46 -13.33
C ASP A 66 17.77 -10.61 -12.82
N ALA A 67 17.62 -10.75 -11.49
CA ALA A 67 16.68 -11.71 -10.91
C ALA A 67 15.24 -11.44 -11.36
N ALA A 68 14.83 -10.17 -11.47
CA ALA A 68 13.51 -9.83 -12.01
C ALA A 68 13.37 -10.21 -13.48
N ARG A 69 14.40 -10.00 -14.32
CA ARG A 69 14.42 -10.41 -15.74
C ARG A 69 14.39 -11.94 -15.90
N GLU A 70 15.05 -12.70 -15.02
CA GLU A 70 14.92 -14.15 -14.96
C GLU A 70 13.47 -14.55 -14.71
N ALA A 71 12.85 -13.99 -13.69
CA ALA A 71 11.45 -14.26 -13.38
C ALA A 71 10.49 -13.86 -14.51
N MET A 72 10.78 -12.81 -15.27
CA MET A 72 9.98 -12.47 -16.47
C MET A 72 10.04 -13.57 -17.54
N ARG A 73 11.14 -14.27 -17.67
CA ARG A 73 11.27 -15.43 -18.59
C ARG A 73 10.51 -16.65 -18.06
N ASP A 74 10.55 -16.88 -16.74
CA ASP A 74 9.88 -18.02 -16.09
C ASP A 74 8.37 -17.84 -16.03
N TYR A 75 7.89 -16.58 -15.92
CA TYR A 75 6.47 -16.23 -15.81
C TYR A 75 6.05 -15.17 -16.85
N PRO A 76 6.10 -15.53 -18.16
CA PRO A 76 5.87 -14.60 -19.24
C PRO A 76 4.48 -13.93 -19.15
N GLY A 77 4.43 -12.61 -19.31
CA GLY A 77 3.21 -11.82 -19.23
C GLY A 77 2.63 -11.63 -17.81
N ARG A 78 3.23 -12.24 -16.78
CA ARG A 78 2.78 -12.12 -15.39
C ARG A 78 3.76 -11.39 -14.48
N VAL A 79 5.04 -11.41 -14.78
CA VAL A 79 6.07 -10.62 -14.10
C VAL A 79 6.54 -9.52 -15.01
N HIS A 80 6.67 -8.31 -14.47
CA HIS A 80 7.06 -7.10 -15.17
C HIS A 80 8.11 -6.34 -14.35
N LEU A 81 8.93 -5.55 -15.02
CA LEU A 81 10.00 -4.75 -14.42
C LEU A 81 9.93 -3.31 -14.93
N ILE A 82 10.09 -2.36 -14.02
CA ILE A 82 10.46 -0.98 -14.28
C ILE A 82 11.80 -0.73 -13.60
N GLU A 83 12.79 -0.30 -14.36
CA GLU A 83 14.07 0.17 -13.84
C GLU A 83 14.04 1.69 -13.82
N ARG A 84 14.35 2.28 -12.68
CA ARG A 84 14.42 3.74 -12.50
C ARG A 84 15.86 4.19 -12.52
N GLU A 85 16.09 5.45 -12.85
CA GLU A 85 17.45 6.01 -13.04
C GLU A 85 18.25 6.15 -11.72
N GLY A 86 17.63 5.90 -10.56
CA GLY A 86 18.29 6.01 -9.25
C GLY A 86 17.39 5.69 -8.08
N LYS A 87 17.93 5.81 -6.87
CA LYS A 87 17.18 5.63 -5.62
C LYS A 87 16.28 6.84 -5.35
N LEU A 88 15.07 6.82 -5.88
CA LEU A 88 14.10 7.92 -5.80
C LEU A 88 13.11 7.79 -4.64
N GLY A 89 13.14 6.68 -3.90
CA GLY A 89 12.36 6.45 -2.69
C GLY A 89 11.07 5.67 -2.89
N LEU A 90 10.59 5.08 -1.78
CA LEU A 90 9.49 4.11 -1.75
C LEU A 90 8.17 4.67 -2.32
N GLY A 91 7.77 5.86 -1.90
CA GLY A 91 6.51 6.47 -2.34
C GLY A 91 6.47 6.70 -3.85
N THR A 92 7.57 7.25 -4.40
CA THR A 92 7.66 7.49 -5.85
C THR A 92 7.72 6.20 -6.66
N ALA A 93 8.25 5.10 -6.08
CA ALA A 93 8.24 3.79 -6.71
C ALA A 93 6.80 3.23 -6.79
N TYR A 94 6.03 3.33 -5.71
CA TYR A 94 4.61 2.95 -5.74
C TYR A 94 3.82 3.80 -6.73
N ILE A 95 4.02 5.11 -6.77
CA ILE A 95 3.35 6.00 -7.75
C ILE A 95 3.68 5.59 -9.19
N ALA A 96 4.94 5.27 -9.50
CA ALA A 96 5.33 4.76 -10.81
C ALA A 96 4.60 3.45 -11.15
N GLY A 97 4.52 2.52 -10.20
CA GLY A 97 3.78 1.27 -10.33
C GLY A 97 2.28 1.48 -10.52
N PHE A 98 1.66 2.39 -9.77
CA PHE A 98 0.25 2.74 -9.92
C PHE A 98 -0.07 3.33 -11.30
N ARG A 99 0.73 4.29 -11.76
CA ARG A 99 0.59 4.85 -13.11
C ARG A 99 0.76 3.79 -14.20
N TRP A 100 1.69 2.86 -14.02
CA TRP A 100 1.88 1.73 -14.93
C TRP A 100 0.66 0.81 -14.95
N ALA A 101 0.08 0.49 -13.80
CA ALA A 101 -1.13 -0.32 -13.66
C ALA A 101 -2.36 0.37 -14.29
N LEU A 102 -2.51 1.69 -14.07
CA LEU A 102 -3.64 2.48 -14.59
C LEU A 102 -3.60 2.66 -16.11
N ARG A 103 -2.46 2.51 -16.76
CA ARG A 103 -2.36 2.47 -18.23
C ARG A 103 -2.69 1.10 -18.82
N ARG A 104 -3.04 0.12 -17.97
CA ARG A 104 -3.39 -1.27 -18.35
C ARG A 104 -4.72 -1.65 -17.72
N ASP A 105 -5.19 -2.87 -17.96
CA ASP A 105 -6.51 -3.37 -17.55
C ASP A 105 -6.51 -4.06 -16.16
N TYR A 106 -5.55 -3.75 -15.29
CA TYR A 106 -5.56 -4.22 -13.92
C TYR A 106 -6.74 -3.65 -13.13
N THR A 107 -7.46 -4.53 -12.43
CA THR A 107 -8.65 -4.18 -11.65
C THR A 107 -8.34 -3.89 -10.19
N HIS A 108 -7.25 -4.47 -9.68
CA HIS A 108 -6.76 -4.32 -8.32
C HIS A 108 -5.26 -4.09 -8.33
N VAL A 109 -4.78 -3.21 -7.47
CA VAL A 109 -3.36 -2.92 -7.32
C VAL A 109 -2.99 -3.09 -5.85
N PHE A 110 -1.98 -3.93 -5.61
CA PHE A 110 -1.46 -4.19 -4.28
C PHE A 110 -0.15 -3.44 -4.08
N GLU A 111 0.06 -2.94 -2.86
CA GLU A 111 1.35 -2.57 -2.32
C GLU A 111 1.91 -3.75 -1.52
N MET A 112 3.15 -4.10 -1.72
CA MET A 112 3.83 -5.16 -0.99
C MET A 112 5.33 -4.92 -0.94
N ASP A 113 5.94 -5.06 0.24
CA ASP A 113 7.40 -4.97 0.40
C ASP A 113 8.08 -6.28 -0.04
N ALA A 114 9.35 -6.20 -0.48
CA ALA A 114 10.13 -7.34 -0.95
C ALA A 114 10.69 -8.22 0.18
N ASP A 115 10.77 -7.72 1.42
CA ASP A 115 11.58 -8.23 2.53
C ASP A 115 10.92 -9.32 3.39
N PHE A 116 9.87 -9.94 2.89
CA PHE A 116 9.05 -10.97 3.58
C PHE A 116 8.32 -10.50 4.84
N SER A 117 8.33 -9.23 5.15
CA SER A 117 7.47 -8.71 6.21
C SER A 117 5.97 -8.85 5.88
N HIS A 118 5.64 -8.90 4.59
CA HIS A 118 4.32 -9.18 4.05
C HIS A 118 4.28 -10.58 3.43
N HIS A 119 3.57 -11.50 4.08
CA HIS A 119 3.51 -12.89 3.62
C HIS A 119 2.57 -13.04 2.41
N PRO A 120 3.02 -13.65 1.27
CA PRO A 120 2.20 -13.80 0.06
C PRO A 120 0.86 -14.51 0.25
N ALA A 121 0.74 -15.40 1.24
CA ALA A 121 -0.51 -16.10 1.56
C ALA A 121 -1.67 -15.17 1.97
N ALA A 122 -1.38 -13.91 2.31
CA ALA A 122 -2.43 -12.93 2.60
C ALA A 122 -3.07 -12.34 1.32
N LEU A 123 -2.40 -12.37 0.18
CA LEU A 123 -2.87 -11.79 -1.09
C LEU A 123 -4.28 -12.28 -1.51
N PRO A 124 -4.57 -13.60 -1.53
CA PRO A 124 -5.91 -14.08 -1.88
C PRO A 124 -7.00 -13.60 -0.91
N ARG A 125 -6.70 -13.54 0.39
CA ARG A 125 -7.63 -13.07 1.43
C ARG A 125 -7.92 -11.58 1.26
N MET A 126 -6.90 -10.76 0.98
CA MET A 126 -7.06 -9.33 0.70
C MET A 126 -7.90 -9.11 -0.58
N LEU A 127 -7.64 -9.88 -1.64
CA LEU A 127 -8.42 -9.83 -2.86
C LEU A 127 -9.89 -10.24 -2.60
N GLN A 128 -10.13 -11.24 -1.77
CA GLN A 128 -11.48 -11.63 -1.38
C GLN A 128 -12.18 -10.51 -0.61
N ALA A 129 -11.52 -9.88 0.36
CA ALA A 129 -12.06 -8.77 1.14
C ALA A 129 -12.39 -7.54 0.26
N SER A 130 -11.65 -7.33 -0.84
CA SER A 130 -11.90 -6.24 -1.78
C SER A 130 -13.24 -6.37 -2.54
N ARG A 131 -13.92 -7.52 -2.46
CA ARG A 131 -15.27 -7.66 -2.99
C ARG A 131 -16.28 -6.78 -2.24
N GLN A 132 -15.99 -6.48 -0.98
CA GLN A 132 -16.86 -5.68 -0.09
C GLN A 132 -16.26 -4.33 0.30
N ALA A 133 -15.06 -4.01 -0.20
CA ALA A 133 -14.34 -2.78 0.12
C ALA A 133 -13.62 -2.23 -1.11
N ASP A 134 -13.34 -0.93 -1.10
CA ASP A 134 -12.60 -0.25 -2.15
C ASP A 134 -11.09 -0.27 -1.87
N LEU A 135 -10.72 -0.22 -0.59
CA LEU A 135 -9.36 -0.34 -0.07
C LEU A 135 -9.33 -1.38 1.05
N VAL A 136 -8.44 -2.36 0.94
CA VAL A 136 -8.17 -3.35 1.98
C VAL A 136 -6.78 -3.13 2.54
N ILE A 137 -6.65 -3.05 3.86
CA ILE A 137 -5.39 -2.88 4.58
C ILE A 137 -5.08 -4.17 5.33
N GLY A 138 -3.89 -4.74 5.09
CA GLY A 138 -3.33 -5.79 5.93
C GLY A 138 -2.85 -5.19 7.25
N SER A 139 -3.58 -5.44 8.32
CA SER A 139 -3.40 -4.77 9.61
C SER A 139 -2.74 -5.66 10.65
N ARG A 140 -1.76 -5.10 11.34
CA ARG A 140 -1.07 -5.70 12.49
C ARG A 140 -1.85 -5.54 13.80
N TYR A 141 -2.85 -4.64 13.82
CA TYR A 141 -3.46 -4.13 15.06
C TYR A 141 -4.96 -4.39 15.19
N VAL A 142 -5.57 -5.06 14.23
CA VAL A 142 -6.91 -5.62 14.38
C VAL A 142 -6.87 -6.99 15.09
N PRO A 143 -7.97 -7.50 15.66
CA PRO A 143 -8.02 -8.83 16.22
C PRO A 143 -7.47 -9.89 15.26
N GLY A 144 -6.57 -10.76 15.72
CA GLY A 144 -5.85 -11.75 14.89
C GLY A 144 -4.62 -11.21 14.18
N GLY A 145 -4.42 -9.89 14.11
CA GLY A 145 -3.18 -9.28 13.59
C GLY A 145 -2.05 -9.36 14.61
N ARG A 146 -0.82 -9.56 14.12
CA ARG A 146 0.36 -9.68 15.00
C ARG A 146 1.65 -9.29 14.31
N THR A 147 2.65 -8.96 15.13
CA THR A 147 4.05 -8.78 14.72
C THR A 147 4.89 -9.89 15.31
N VAL A 148 5.81 -10.45 14.53
CA VAL A 148 6.72 -11.53 14.93
C VAL A 148 8.15 -11.02 14.91
N ASN A 149 8.94 -11.37 15.93
CA ASN A 149 10.35 -11.01 16.13
C ASN A 149 10.63 -9.49 16.29
N TRP A 150 9.61 -8.67 16.55
CA TRP A 150 9.81 -7.25 16.83
C TRP A 150 10.18 -6.98 18.29
N SER A 151 11.13 -6.08 18.52
CA SER A 151 11.39 -5.55 19.86
C SER A 151 10.18 -4.82 20.43
N GLN A 152 10.05 -4.79 21.76
CA GLN A 152 8.94 -4.07 22.41
C GLN A 152 8.93 -2.58 22.09
N VAL A 153 10.12 -1.97 22.02
CA VAL A 153 10.28 -0.55 21.65
C VAL A 153 9.71 -0.29 20.24
N ARG A 154 10.04 -1.13 19.26
CA ARG A 154 9.52 -1.02 17.89
C ARG A 154 7.99 -1.15 17.84
N LYS A 155 7.42 -2.07 18.64
CA LYS A 155 5.97 -2.25 18.77
C LYS A 155 5.30 -0.99 19.32
N VAL A 156 5.85 -0.40 20.38
CA VAL A 156 5.32 0.82 21.01
C VAL A 156 5.39 2.00 20.04
N ILE A 157 6.53 2.24 19.39
CA ILE A 157 6.70 3.32 18.40
C ILE A 157 5.70 3.17 17.25
N SER A 158 5.57 1.98 16.68
CA SER A 158 4.68 1.74 15.53
C SER A 158 3.20 1.87 15.90
N ARG A 159 2.78 1.37 17.07
CA ARG A 159 1.42 1.56 17.59
C ARG A 159 1.15 3.03 17.92
N GLY A 160 2.11 3.69 18.55
CA GLY A 160 2.03 5.12 18.87
C GLY A 160 1.88 5.99 17.63
N GLY A 161 2.66 5.73 16.59
CA GLY A 161 2.56 6.43 15.30
C GLY A 161 1.19 6.22 14.62
N SER A 162 0.67 5.00 14.62
CA SER A 162 -0.67 4.74 14.08
C SER A 162 -1.77 5.39 14.93
N LEU A 163 -1.65 5.36 16.26
CA LEU A 163 -2.60 6.00 17.16
C LEU A 163 -2.62 7.53 16.98
N TYR A 164 -1.43 8.14 16.89
CA TYR A 164 -1.28 9.57 16.61
C TYR A 164 -1.95 9.95 15.28
N ALA A 165 -1.58 9.31 14.18
CA ALA A 165 -2.14 9.59 12.87
C ALA A 165 -3.67 9.41 12.85
N ARG A 166 -4.16 8.32 13.48
CA ARG A 166 -5.58 8.04 13.64
C ARG A 166 -6.31 9.17 14.39
N THR A 167 -5.75 9.65 15.48
CA THR A 167 -6.34 10.71 16.30
C THR A 167 -6.35 12.04 15.58
N VAL A 168 -5.21 12.43 15.00
CA VAL A 168 -5.07 13.71 14.29
C VAL A 168 -5.97 13.76 13.05
N LEU A 169 -6.00 12.69 12.26
CA LEU A 169 -6.79 12.63 11.03
C LEU A 169 -8.26 12.28 11.26
N GLY A 170 -8.63 11.83 12.46
CA GLY A 170 -10.01 11.42 12.77
C GLY A 170 -10.44 10.12 12.07
N LEU A 171 -9.50 9.24 11.72
CA LEU A 171 -9.79 7.97 11.02
C LEU A 171 -9.96 6.81 11.99
N PRO A 172 -11.00 5.98 11.90
CA PRO A 172 -11.15 4.80 12.73
C PRO A 172 -10.35 3.59 12.22
N ILE A 173 -9.19 3.82 11.58
CA ILE A 173 -8.28 2.81 11.04
C ILE A 173 -7.18 2.56 12.07
N ARG A 174 -6.92 1.28 12.39
CA ARG A 174 -5.96 0.91 13.44
C ARG A 174 -4.53 0.88 12.95
N ASP A 175 -4.29 0.53 11.68
CA ASP A 175 -2.96 0.42 11.08
C ASP A 175 -2.79 1.35 9.89
N LEU A 176 -2.61 2.65 10.15
CA LEU A 176 -2.40 3.66 9.11
C LEU A 176 -1.00 3.62 8.48
N THR A 177 -0.03 3.06 9.19
CA THR A 177 1.38 3.01 8.75
C THR A 177 1.73 1.74 7.98
N GLY A 178 0.79 0.80 7.84
CA GLY A 178 0.99 -0.45 7.11
C GLY A 178 1.11 -0.21 5.60
N GLY A 179 2.14 -0.82 4.98
CA GLY A 179 2.39 -0.76 3.54
C GLY A 179 1.78 -1.93 2.76
N PHE A 180 1.03 -2.82 3.40
CA PHE A 180 0.37 -3.93 2.70
C PHE A 180 -1.09 -3.59 2.43
N LYS A 181 -1.38 -3.19 1.20
CA LYS A 181 -2.70 -2.69 0.82
C LYS A 181 -3.16 -3.27 -0.51
N CYS A 182 -4.47 -3.35 -0.69
CA CYS A 182 -5.12 -3.68 -1.95
C CYS A 182 -6.11 -2.58 -2.31
N PHE A 183 -5.83 -1.86 -3.36
CA PHE A 183 -6.69 -0.83 -3.92
C PHE A 183 -7.50 -1.41 -5.08
N ARG A 184 -8.80 -1.16 -5.12
CA ARG A 184 -9.53 -1.26 -6.37
C ARG A 184 -9.09 -0.13 -7.31
N ARG A 185 -9.05 -0.41 -8.61
CA ARG A 185 -8.59 0.53 -9.64
C ARG A 185 -9.16 1.94 -9.49
N HIS A 186 -10.48 2.06 -9.32
CA HIS A 186 -11.16 3.34 -9.24
C HIS A 186 -10.74 4.21 -8.04
N VAL A 187 -10.18 3.61 -6.99
CA VAL A 187 -9.60 4.36 -5.86
C VAL A 187 -8.38 5.14 -6.33
N LEU A 188 -7.46 4.47 -7.04
CA LEU A 188 -6.24 5.11 -7.56
C LEU A 188 -6.55 6.11 -8.68
N GLU A 189 -7.58 5.86 -9.48
CA GLU A 189 -8.07 6.80 -10.50
C GLU A 189 -8.65 8.09 -9.91
N SER A 190 -9.14 8.05 -8.67
CA SER A 190 -9.74 9.20 -7.99
C SER A 190 -8.73 10.05 -7.22
N ILE A 191 -7.54 9.48 -6.94
CA ILE A 191 -6.46 10.18 -6.23
C ILE A 191 -5.55 10.83 -7.25
N ASP A 192 -5.33 12.14 -7.10
CA ASP A 192 -4.30 12.82 -7.88
C ASP A 192 -2.92 12.42 -7.34
N LEU A 193 -2.32 11.45 -8.05
CA LEU A 193 -1.01 10.87 -7.69
C LEU A 193 0.14 11.87 -7.86
N ASP A 194 -0.05 12.93 -8.64
CA ASP A 194 0.99 13.94 -8.90
C ASP A 194 1.13 14.93 -7.74
N THR A 195 0.12 15.00 -6.88
CA THR A 195 0.12 15.88 -5.70
C THR A 195 0.57 15.19 -4.41
N ILE A 196 1.01 13.92 -4.49
CA ILE A 196 1.52 13.19 -3.34
C ILE A 196 3.00 13.54 -3.15
N GLU A 197 3.30 14.30 -2.10
CA GLU A 197 4.66 14.73 -1.75
C GLU A 197 5.27 13.90 -0.61
N SER A 198 4.45 13.11 0.07
CA SER A 198 4.86 12.34 1.24
C SER A 198 5.82 11.21 0.90
N THR A 199 6.77 10.95 1.79
CA THR A 199 7.75 9.86 1.69
C THR A 199 7.56 8.84 2.82
N GLY A 200 8.12 7.65 2.68
CA GLY A 200 8.13 6.63 3.73
C GLY A 200 6.75 6.33 4.32
N TYR A 201 6.62 6.42 5.65
CA TYR A 201 5.34 6.14 6.33
C TYR A 201 4.25 7.18 6.07
N ALA A 202 4.65 8.45 5.89
CA ALA A 202 3.69 9.50 5.57
C ALA A 202 2.97 9.24 4.26
N PHE A 203 3.65 8.65 3.27
CA PHE A 203 3.05 8.20 2.02
C PHE A 203 1.89 7.22 2.26
N GLN A 204 2.10 6.23 3.12
CA GLN A 204 1.09 5.22 3.44
C GLN A 204 -0.14 5.83 4.14
N ILE A 205 0.11 6.78 5.03
CA ILE A 205 -0.94 7.51 5.74
C ILE A 205 -1.72 8.40 4.77
N GLU A 206 -1.02 9.16 3.92
CA GLU A 206 -1.63 10.11 2.97
C GLU A 206 -2.54 9.39 1.97
N LEU A 207 -2.09 8.28 1.35
CA LEU A 207 -2.93 7.50 0.43
C LEU A 207 -4.22 7.01 1.10
N THR A 208 -4.10 6.46 2.31
CA THR A 208 -5.26 5.98 3.06
C THR A 208 -6.20 7.12 3.43
N TYR A 209 -5.64 8.26 3.82
CA TYR A 209 -6.42 9.46 4.17
C TYR A 209 -7.16 10.02 2.97
N ARG A 210 -6.51 10.15 1.81
CA ARG A 210 -7.14 10.61 0.56
C ARG A 210 -8.26 9.68 0.12
N ALA A 211 -8.07 8.36 0.22
CA ALA A 211 -9.12 7.38 -0.06
C ALA A 211 -10.32 7.55 0.89
N ALA A 212 -10.07 7.74 2.18
CA ALA A 212 -11.11 7.98 3.18
C ALA A 212 -11.88 9.28 2.92
N LEU A 213 -11.18 10.39 2.60
CA LEU A 213 -11.79 11.67 2.25
C LEU A 213 -12.69 11.59 1.01
N SER A 214 -12.31 10.77 0.04
CA SER A 214 -13.12 10.49 -1.16
C SER A 214 -14.35 9.63 -0.86
N GLY A 215 -14.52 9.15 0.39
CA GLY A 215 -15.68 8.37 0.83
C GLY A 215 -15.63 6.90 0.45
N PHE A 216 -14.45 6.38 0.10
CA PHE A 216 -14.26 4.95 -0.19
C PHE A 216 -14.41 4.10 1.06
N ARG A 217 -14.93 2.88 0.86
CA ARG A 217 -15.05 1.88 1.91
C ARG A 217 -13.68 1.22 2.15
N ILE A 218 -13.17 1.39 3.37
CA ILE A 218 -11.88 0.85 3.80
C ILE A 218 -12.12 -0.24 4.83
N VAL A 219 -11.45 -1.39 4.67
CA VAL A 219 -11.49 -2.48 5.65
C VAL A 219 -10.07 -2.90 6.03
N GLU A 220 -9.92 -3.35 7.26
CA GLU A 220 -8.68 -3.93 7.76
C GLU A 220 -8.85 -5.43 7.94
N ILE A 221 -7.92 -6.23 7.44
CA ILE A 221 -7.87 -7.67 7.70
C ILE A 221 -6.61 -8.02 8.49
N PRO A 222 -6.66 -9.01 9.38
CA PRO A 222 -5.50 -9.37 10.18
C PRO A 222 -4.40 -10.00 9.34
N ILE A 223 -3.16 -9.54 9.55
CA ILE A 223 -1.96 -10.16 8.98
C ILE A 223 -0.95 -10.49 10.07
N THR A 224 -0.09 -11.46 9.78
CA THR A 224 1.16 -11.65 10.51
C THR A 224 2.26 -10.87 9.80
N PHE A 225 2.84 -9.90 10.49
CA PHE A 225 3.97 -9.12 9.99
C PHE A 225 5.25 -9.63 10.65
N ALA A 226 6.13 -10.20 9.87
CA ALA A 226 7.42 -10.72 10.33
C ALA A 226 8.51 -9.64 10.31
N GLU A 227 9.59 -9.86 11.04
CA GLU A 227 10.81 -9.11 10.80
C GLU A 227 11.42 -9.55 9.47
N ARG A 228 12.13 -8.63 8.79
CA ARG A 228 12.81 -8.89 7.52
C ARG A 228 13.68 -10.13 7.59
N LEU A 229 13.67 -10.93 6.53
CA LEU A 229 14.58 -12.07 6.42
C LEU A 229 16.01 -11.61 6.10
N HIS A 230 16.14 -10.65 5.18
CA HIS A 230 17.43 -10.10 4.73
C HIS A 230 17.40 -8.57 4.72
N GLY A 231 18.55 -7.93 4.94
CA GLY A 231 18.73 -6.48 4.88
C GLY A 231 18.57 -5.74 6.22
N THR A 232 18.96 -4.47 6.24
CA THR A 232 18.90 -3.58 7.41
C THR A 232 17.73 -2.61 7.32
N SER A 233 17.15 -2.25 8.46
CA SER A 233 16.07 -1.26 8.51
C SER A 233 16.59 0.11 8.07
N LYS A 234 15.97 0.69 7.05
CA LYS A 234 16.29 2.02 6.53
C LYS A 234 15.57 3.15 7.30
N MET A 235 14.98 2.82 8.48
CA MET A 235 14.29 3.80 9.32
C MET A 235 15.26 4.64 10.13
N SER A 236 15.17 5.96 9.97
CA SER A 236 15.79 6.94 10.87
C SER A 236 14.71 7.63 11.72
N SER A 237 15.12 8.17 12.86
CA SER A 237 14.28 9.04 13.69
C SER A 237 13.76 10.26 12.93
N THR A 238 14.53 10.74 11.98
CA THR A 238 14.18 11.86 11.10
C THR A 238 12.94 11.55 10.25
N ILE A 239 12.86 10.36 9.65
CA ILE A 239 11.69 9.93 8.86
C ILE A 239 10.42 9.87 9.73
N PHE A 240 10.58 9.48 11.01
CA PHE A 240 9.44 9.43 11.93
C PHE A 240 8.93 10.85 12.26
N VAL A 241 9.82 11.78 12.59
CA VAL A 241 9.47 13.18 12.89
C VAL A 241 8.84 13.86 11.67
N GLU A 242 9.40 13.65 10.48
CA GLU A 242 8.85 14.15 9.21
C GLU A 242 7.43 13.62 8.98
N ALA A 243 7.19 12.34 9.21
CA ALA A 243 5.86 11.74 9.09
C ALA A 243 4.86 12.36 10.09
N MET A 244 5.27 12.63 11.32
CA MET A 244 4.43 13.31 12.33
C MET A 244 4.02 14.70 11.86
N TYR A 245 4.97 15.50 11.36
CA TYR A 245 4.70 16.84 10.84
C TYR A 245 3.78 16.81 9.62
N ARG A 246 4.04 15.88 8.67
CA ARG A 246 3.21 15.73 7.47
C ARG A 246 1.76 15.38 7.80
N VAL A 247 1.52 14.56 8.83
CA VAL A 247 0.16 14.23 9.30
C VAL A 247 -0.60 15.48 9.75
N LEU A 248 0.06 16.42 10.45
CA LEU A 248 -0.55 17.70 10.82
C LEU A 248 -0.86 18.56 9.61
N GLN A 249 0.08 18.64 8.65
CA GLN A 249 -0.12 19.36 7.40
C GLN A 249 -1.32 18.81 6.62
N LEU A 250 -1.41 17.49 6.45
CA LEU A 250 -2.54 16.84 5.79
C LEU A 250 -3.88 17.22 6.45
N ARG A 251 -3.91 17.25 7.77
CA ARG A 251 -5.12 17.66 8.50
C ARG A 251 -5.48 19.11 8.22
N TRP A 252 -4.51 20.00 8.16
CA TRP A 252 -4.72 21.42 7.91
C TRP A 252 -5.12 21.71 6.46
N GLU A 253 -4.42 21.11 5.48
CA GLU A 253 -4.69 21.26 4.05
C GLU A 253 -6.13 20.84 3.66
N THR A 254 -6.70 19.89 4.38
CA THR A 254 -8.06 19.37 4.10
C THR A 254 -9.19 20.11 4.81
N GLY A 255 -8.89 21.19 5.57
CA GLY A 255 -9.92 22.10 6.11
C GLY A 255 -10.92 21.46 7.08
N GLN A 256 -10.42 20.90 8.16
CA GLN A 256 -11.07 20.68 9.47
C GLN A 256 -12.39 19.90 9.61
N ARG A 257 -13.23 19.69 8.62
CA ARG A 257 -14.59 19.16 8.86
C ARG A 257 -14.87 17.88 8.10
N TRP A 258 -14.02 16.87 8.31
CA TRP A 258 -14.39 15.56 7.87
C TRP A 258 -14.78 14.70 9.09
N ALA A 259 -16.00 14.21 9.08
CA ALA A 259 -16.43 13.09 9.90
C ALA A 259 -16.63 11.89 8.97
N PRO A 260 -16.04 10.70 9.25
CA PRO A 260 -16.26 9.54 8.42
C PRO A 260 -17.77 9.25 8.37
N ARG A 261 -18.31 9.03 7.16
CA ARG A 261 -19.67 8.53 7.04
C ARG A 261 -19.73 7.18 7.74
N ARG A 262 -20.76 6.94 8.53
CA ARG A 262 -21.01 5.63 9.15
C ARG A 262 -20.97 4.56 8.06
N GLY A 263 -20.08 3.57 8.16
CA GLY A 263 -19.89 2.51 7.17
C GLY A 263 -18.66 2.65 6.27
N THR A 264 -17.89 3.74 6.36
CA THR A 264 -16.66 3.92 5.54
C THR A 264 -15.52 3.02 5.99
N VAL A 265 -15.50 2.60 7.26
CA VAL A 265 -14.46 1.72 7.82
C VAL A 265 -15.10 0.57 8.55
N GLY A 266 -14.68 -0.64 8.28
CA GLY A 266 -15.15 -1.86 8.93
C GLY A 266 -14.04 -2.89 9.09
N VAL A 267 -14.18 -3.76 10.10
CA VAL A 267 -13.46 -5.04 10.16
C VAL A 267 -14.38 -6.04 9.45
N PRO A 268 -13.92 -6.88 8.53
CA PRO A 268 -14.76 -7.95 7.98
C PRO A 268 -15.25 -8.81 9.14
N VAL A 269 -16.55 -8.99 9.22
CA VAL A 269 -17.14 -10.05 10.05
C VAL A 269 -16.77 -11.36 9.36
N GLU A 270 -16.33 -12.36 10.13
CA GLU A 270 -15.88 -13.69 9.70
C GLU A 270 -16.80 -14.36 8.67
#